data_14d4be3f7e89d80b858651760a0b1ba2
#
_entry.id   14d4be3f7e89d80b858651760a0b1ba2
#
_cell.length_a   1.000
_cell.length_b   1.000
_cell.length_c   1.000
_cell.angle_alpha   90.00
_cell.angle_beta   90.00
_cell.angle_gamma   90.00
#
_symmetry.space_group_name_H-M   'P 1'
#
loop_
_entity.id
_entity.type
_entity.pdbx_description
1 polymer ?
#
loop_
_entity_poly.entity_id
_entity_poly.type
_entity_poly.pdbx_seq_one_letter_code
_entity_poly.pdbx_strand_id
1 'polypeptide(L)'
;RLAGPEDQRSIFESLCDFYNGYDPSIGVQVTLDSRSGGSAADEMFGITRQGNDLDPIRDEAVDILRMQYKRGNNGYVKTKYVTLTIEAENLPAARARFARIETDTLNRFKVIGAAAHVLDGKERLELLYNILHPEGGQFAFEWDWLAPTGLSVKDFISPSSFRFGETRTFRIGRRYG
;
A
#
# COMPACT_ATOMS: atom_id res chain seq x y z
N ARG A 1 9.81 9.98 17.76
CA ARG A 1 10.49 11.23 18.14
C ARG A 1 10.35 12.17 16.96
N LEU A 2 9.84 13.38 17.18
CA LEU A 2 9.78 14.38 16.12
C LEU A 2 11.21 14.81 15.79
N ALA A 3 11.54 14.85 14.51
CA ALA A 3 12.83 15.32 14.03
C ALA A 3 13.04 16.80 14.36
N GLY A 4 14.26 17.19 14.71
CA GLY A 4 14.61 18.59 14.92
C GLY A 4 14.45 19.44 13.65
N PRO A 5 14.43 20.79 13.74
CA PRO A 5 14.25 21.65 12.57
C PRO A 5 15.33 21.43 11.49
N GLU A 6 16.57 21.16 11.88
CA GLU A 6 17.67 20.87 10.96
C GLU A 6 17.49 19.52 10.26
N ASP A 7 17.06 18.50 11.02
CA ASP A 7 16.75 17.18 10.46
C ASP A 7 15.57 17.25 9.46
N GLN A 8 14.53 18.04 9.79
CA GLN A 8 13.39 18.25 8.89
C GLN A 8 13.81 18.89 7.58
N ARG A 9 14.70 19.88 7.64
CA ARG A 9 15.25 20.55 6.46
C ARG A 9 16.07 19.58 5.61
N SER A 10 16.95 18.82 6.21
CA SER A 10 17.78 17.81 5.53
C SER A 10 16.92 16.74 4.85
N ILE A 11 15.87 16.25 5.53
CA ILE A 11 14.92 15.30 4.95
C ILE A 11 14.18 15.92 3.76
N PHE A 12 13.77 17.19 3.87
CA PHE A 12 13.07 17.87 2.78
C PHE A 12 13.99 18.08 1.57
N GLU A 13 15.24 18.52 1.76
CA GLU A 13 16.24 18.65 0.71
C GLU A 13 16.47 17.30 0.01
N SER A 14 16.68 16.23 0.77
CA SER A 14 16.83 14.88 0.23
C SER A 14 15.60 14.40 -0.56
N LEU A 15 14.40 14.79 -0.13
CA LEU A 15 13.16 14.49 -0.85
C LEU A 15 13.06 15.27 -2.17
N CYS A 16 13.47 16.53 -2.19
CA CYS A 16 13.56 17.32 -3.40
C CYS A 16 14.55 16.70 -4.39
N ASP A 17 15.72 16.30 -3.92
CA ASP A 17 16.74 15.62 -4.73
C ASP A 17 16.25 14.27 -5.26
N PHE A 18 15.46 13.56 -4.48
CA PHE A 18 14.83 12.33 -4.93
C PHE A 18 13.97 12.54 -6.17
N TYR A 19 13.08 13.53 -6.15
CA TYR A 19 12.18 13.80 -7.28
C TYR A 19 12.90 14.46 -8.45
N ASN A 20 13.79 15.39 -8.18
CA ASN A 20 14.55 16.13 -9.23
C ASN A 20 15.59 15.23 -9.92
N GLY A 21 15.93 14.13 -9.34
CA GLY A 21 16.92 13.21 -9.89
C GLY A 21 16.41 12.27 -10.97
N TYR A 22 15.13 12.31 -11.32
CA TYR A 22 14.60 11.55 -12.45
C TYR A 22 14.71 12.34 -13.75
N ASP A 23 15.06 11.63 -14.81
CA ASP A 23 15.05 12.18 -16.18
C ASP A 23 13.62 12.58 -16.57
N PRO A 24 13.42 13.71 -17.31
CA PRO A 24 12.09 14.14 -17.75
C PRO A 24 11.29 13.12 -18.57
N SER A 25 11.95 12.09 -19.12
CA SER A 25 11.30 10.98 -19.83
C SER A 25 10.73 9.92 -18.89
N ILE A 26 10.92 10.05 -17.57
CA ILE A 26 10.39 9.13 -16.57
C ILE A 26 9.18 9.75 -15.91
N GLY A 27 8.01 9.17 -16.12
CA GLY A 27 6.80 9.54 -15.39
C GLY A 27 6.89 9.05 -13.95
N VAL A 28 6.63 9.93 -12.97
CA VAL A 28 6.62 9.60 -11.54
C VAL A 28 5.22 9.85 -10.99
N GLN A 29 4.60 8.81 -10.43
CA GLN A 29 3.32 8.90 -9.75
C GLN A 29 3.47 8.46 -8.30
N VAL A 30 3.00 9.30 -7.38
CA VAL A 30 2.93 8.97 -5.95
C VAL A 30 1.50 8.63 -5.58
N THR A 31 1.31 7.46 -5.00
CA THR A 31 0.02 6.99 -4.50
C THR A 31 0.10 6.84 -2.98
N LEU A 32 -0.86 7.44 -2.27
CA LEU A 32 -1.02 7.31 -0.84
C LEU A 32 -2.24 6.42 -0.59
N ASP A 33 -2.00 5.24 -0.05
CA ASP A 33 -3.06 4.32 0.38
C ASP A 33 -3.23 4.42 1.90
N SER A 34 -4.44 4.70 2.34
CA SER A 34 -4.77 4.84 3.76
C SER A 34 -5.92 3.90 4.09
N ARG A 35 -5.64 2.88 4.87
CA ARG A 35 -6.61 1.84 5.26
C ARG A 35 -6.83 1.81 6.74
N SER A 36 -8.06 1.47 7.14
CA SER A 36 -8.35 1.19 8.54
C SER A 36 -7.49 0.02 9.03
N GLY A 37 -6.69 0.26 10.05
CA GLY A 37 -5.78 -0.72 10.65
C GLY A 37 -6.45 -1.71 11.61
N GLY A 38 -7.74 -1.98 11.46
CA GLY A 38 -8.51 -2.82 12.40
C GLY A 38 -7.90 -4.20 12.65
N SER A 39 -7.42 -4.88 11.59
CA SER A 39 -6.74 -6.19 11.74
C SER A 39 -5.32 -6.05 12.29
N ALA A 40 -4.59 -5.01 11.89
CA ALA A 40 -3.24 -4.75 12.39
C ALA A 40 -3.23 -4.42 13.91
N ALA A 41 -4.29 -3.76 14.40
CA ALA A 41 -4.45 -3.52 15.83
C ALA A 41 -4.67 -4.83 16.60
N ASP A 42 -5.41 -5.77 16.04
CA ASP A 42 -5.65 -7.07 16.68
C ASP A 42 -4.38 -7.92 16.73
N GLU A 43 -3.54 -7.89 15.70
CA GLU A 43 -2.23 -8.53 15.72
C GLU A 43 -1.24 -7.84 16.66
N MET A 44 -1.24 -6.50 16.69
CA MET A 44 -0.30 -5.72 17.49
C MET A 44 -0.61 -5.76 18.99
N PHE A 45 -1.89 -5.79 19.36
CA PHE A 45 -2.32 -5.73 20.76
C PHE A 45 -2.89 -7.06 21.28
N GLY A 46 -2.92 -8.10 20.46
CA GLY A 46 -3.39 -9.42 20.85
C GLY A 46 -2.49 -10.04 21.94
N ILE A 47 -2.92 -9.99 23.19
CA ILE A 47 -2.27 -10.71 24.29
C ILE A 47 -2.87 -12.11 24.36
N THR A 48 -2.04 -13.14 24.23
CA THR A 48 -2.49 -14.52 24.29
C THR A 48 -3.03 -14.85 25.69
N ARG A 49 -4.25 -15.38 25.75
CA ARG A 49 -4.83 -15.90 27.00
C ARG A 49 -4.01 -17.08 27.51
N GLN A 50 -3.75 -17.10 28.81
CA GLN A 50 -2.95 -18.13 29.46
C GLN A 50 -3.78 -19.15 30.26
N GLY A 51 -5.11 -18.97 30.27
CA GLY A 51 -6.02 -19.87 31.00
C GLY A 51 -5.98 -19.68 32.53
N ASN A 52 -5.65 -18.48 33.00
CA ASN A 52 -5.57 -18.17 34.45
C ASN A 52 -6.48 -16.97 34.80
N ASP A 53 -6.59 -16.71 36.09
CA ASP A 53 -7.48 -15.68 36.68
C ASP A 53 -7.15 -14.27 36.23
N LEU A 54 -6.00 -14.05 35.55
CA LEU A 54 -5.58 -12.76 34.99
C LEU A 54 -6.08 -12.51 33.57
N ASP A 55 -6.72 -13.50 32.92
CA ASP A 55 -7.22 -13.34 31.55
C ASP A 55 -8.26 -12.23 31.40
N PRO A 56 -9.20 -12.00 32.34
CA PRO A 56 -10.11 -10.87 32.27
C PRO A 56 -9.40 -9.51 32.31
N ILE A 57 -8.33 -9.40 33.07
CA ILE A 57 -7.51 -8.18 33.15
C ILE A 57 -6.74 -7.95 31.84
N ARG A 58 -6.24 -9.02 31.23
CA ARG A 58 -5.58 -8.94 29.89
C ARG A 58 -6.56 -8.48 28.83
N ASP A 59 -7.77 -9.03 28.82
CA ASP A 59 -8.81 -8.65 27.88
C ASP A 59 -9.18 -7.15 28.03
N GLU A 60 -9.36 -6.68 29.25
CA GLU A 60 -9.63 -5.26 29.53
C GLU A 60 -8.48 -4.35 29.08
N ALA A 61 -7.23 -4.75 29.33
CA ALA A 61 -6.06 -4.01 28.89
C ALA A 61 -5.99 -3.93 27.35
N VAL A 62 -6.27 -5.01 26.64
CA VAL A 62 -6.34 -5.05 25.17
C VAL A 62 -7.45 -4.13 24.66
N ASP A 63 -8.62 -4.12 25.28
CA ASP A 63 -9.75 -3.28 24.87
C ASP A 63 -9.46 -1.79 25.10
N ILE A 64 -8.77 -1.44 26.20
CA ILE A 64 -8.31 -0.06 26.45
C ILE A 64 -7.31 0.36 25.36
N LEU A 65 -6.33 -0.47 25.04
CA LEU A 65 -5.35 -0.19 24.00
C LEU A 65 -6.01 -0.02 22.62
N ARG A 66 -6.97 -0.89 22.29
CA ARG A 66 -7.77 -0.78 21.05
C ARG A 66 -8.58 0.51 21.01
N MET A 67 -9.21 0.92 22.12
CA MET A 67 -9.94 2.17 22.19
C MET A 67 -9.03 3.39 22.03
N GLN A 68 -7.86 3.40 22.66
CA GLN A 68 -6.89 4.47 22.50
C GLN A 68 -6.33 4.54 21.09
N TYR A 69 -6.05 3.40 20.47
CA TYR A 69 -5.61 3.31 19.07
C TYR A 69 -6.66 3.88 18.11
N LYS A 70 -7.95 3.58 18.34
CA LYS A 70 -9.06 4.10 17.53
C LYS A 70 -9.32 5.60 17.75
N ARG A 71 -9.04 6.14 18.93
CA ARG A 71 -9.24 7.57 19.26
C ARG A 71 -8.17 8.48 18.66
N GLY A 72 -6.97 7.97 18.43
CA GLY A 72 -5.92 8.70 17.71
C GLY A 72 -6.08 8.57 16.20
N ASN A 73 -5.46 9.47 15.41
CA ASN A 73 -5.30 9.30 13.96
C ASN A 73 -4.46 8.06 13.57
N ASN A 74 -4.13 7.22 14.54
CA ASN A 74 -3.30 6.02 14.40
C ASN A 74 -4.10 4.78 13.94
N GLY A 75 -5.43 4.88 13.82
CA GLY A 75 -6.28 3.78 13.32
C GLY A 75 -6.14 3.50 11.82
N TYR A 76 -5.26 4.22 11.14
CA TYR A 76 -5.03 4.06 9.71
C TYR A 76 -3.58 3.68 9.42
N VAL A 77 -3.40 2.58 8.70
CA VAL A 77 -2.12 2.22 8.09
C VAL A 77 -1.99 3.01 6.79
N LYS A 78 -0.92 3.80 6.68
CA LYS A 78 -0.63 4.61 5.49
C LYS A 78 0.56 4.01 4.75
N THR A 79 0.30 3.52 3.56
CA THR A 79 1.33 3.01 2.65
C THR A 79 1.53 3.97 1.49
N LYS A 80 2.77 4.20 1.13
CA LYS A 80 3.13 5.08 0.02
C LYS A 80 3.70 4.23 -1.09
N TYR A 81 3.22 4.45 -2.30
CA TYR A 81 3.71 3.78 -3.50
C TYR A 81 4.26 4.83 -4.47
N VAL A 82 5.39 4.54 -5.05
CA VAL A 82 5.97 5.32 -6.15
C VAL A 82 5.93 4.44 -7.40
N THR A 83 5.18 4.88 -8.40
CA THR A 83 5.10 4.20 -9.70
C THR A 83 5.92 4.99 -10.71
N LEU A 84 6.84 4.30 -11.37
CA LEU A 84 7.68 4.88 -12.41
C LEU A 84 7.23 4.34 -13.77
N THR A 85 7.08 5.24 -14.72
CA THR A 85 6.64 4.92 -16.09
C THR A 85 7.67 5.40 -17.09
N ILE A 86 7.99 4.57 -18.06
CA ILE A 86 8.91 4.91 -19.15
C ILE A 86 8.30 4.50 -20.50
N GLU A 87 8.73 5.17 -21.56
CA GLU A 87 8.53 4.72 -22.93
C GLU A 87 9.75 3.93 -23.40
N ALA A 88 9.52 2.85 -24.11
CA ALA A 88 10.57 2.03 -24.69
C ALA A 88 10.10 1.39 -26.01
N GLU A 89 11.02 1.21 -26.94
CA GLU A 89 10.73 0.63 -28.25
C GLU A 89 10.31 -0.85 -28.19
N ASN A 90 10.84 -1.58 -27.22
CA ASN A 90 10.56 -3.01 -27.05
C ASN A 90 10.78 -3.45 -25.61
N LEU A 91 10.30 -4.67 -25.29
CA LEU A 91 10.38 -5.24 -23.95
C LEU A 91 11.81 -5.44 -23.41
N PRO A 92 12.80 -5.93 -24.21
CA PRO A 92 14.18 -6.03 -23.73
C PRO A 92 14.78 -4.67 -23.35
N ALA A 93 14.56 -3.63 -24.17
CA ALA A 93 15.00 -2.27 -23.88
C ALA A 93 14.33 -1.71 -22.60
N ALA A 94 13.01 -1.94 -22.44
CA ALA A 94 12.29 -1.57 -21.24
C ALA A 94 12.88 -2.24 -19.99
N ARG A 95 13.15 -3.54 -20.04
CA ARG A 95 13.72 -4.30 -18.90
C ARG A 95 15.08 -3.76 -18.49
N ALA A 96 15.98 -3.53 -19.45
CA ALA A 96 17.31 -3.00 -19.18
C ALA A 96 17.23 -1.60 -18.54
N ARG A 97 16.34 -0.75 -19.04
CA ARG A 97 16.12 0.60 -18.49
C ARG A 97 15.51 0.56 -17.09
N PHE A 98 14.50 -0.29 -16.86
CA PHE A 98 13.90 -0.45 -15.53
C PHE A 98 14.88 -1.00 -14.49
N ALA A 99 15.71 -1.98 -14.82
CA ALA A 99 16.72 -2.51 -13.89
C ALA A 99 17.67 -1.42 -13.37
N ARG A 100 18.04 -0.48 -14.23
CA ARG A 100 18.86 0.68 -13.83
C ARG A 100 18.08 1.65 -12.97
N ILE A 101 16.86 2.01 -13.38
CA ILE A 101 15.99 2.94 -12.63
C ILE A 101 15.66 2.38 -11.24
N GLU A 102 15.39 1.08 -11.15
CA GLU A 102 15.13 0.37 -9.90
C GLU A 102 16.31 0.51 -8.93
N THR A 103 17.51 0.19 -9.39
CA THR A 103 18.72 0.29 -8.58
C THR A 103 18.95 1.72 -8.09
N ASP A 104 18.82 2.70 -8.97
CA ASP A 104 19.01 4.11 -8.64
C ASP A 104 17.93 4.58 -7.64
N THR A 105 16.68 4.18 -7.84
CA THR A 105 15.55 4.52 -6.96
C THR A 105 15.72 3.94 -5.56
N LEU A 106 16.08 2.66 -5.46
CA LEU A 106 16.33 2.02 -4.17
C LEU A 106 17.50 2.66 -3.41
N ASN A 107 18.55 3.07 -4.11
CA ASN A 107 19.68 3.78 -3.50
C ASN A 107 19.25 5.17 -3.00
N ARG A 108 18.42 5.89 -3.74
CA ARG A 108 17.85 7.19 -3.30
C ARG A 108 16.97 7.04 -2.07
N PHE A 109 16.14 5.99 -1.97
CA PHE A 109 15.38 5.71 -0.75
C PHE A 109 16.29 5.46 0.45
N LYS A 110 17.40 4.72 0.28
CA LYS A 110 18.38 4.54 1.36
C LYS A 110 18.99 5.85 1.84
N VAL A 111 19.29 6.79 0.93
CA VAL A 111 19.83 8.11 1.27
C VAL A 111 18.84 8.91 2.14
N ILE A 112 17.55 8.82 1.85
CA ILE A 112 16.47 9.47 2.64
C ILE A 112 16.28 8.75 3.99
N GLY A 113 16.86 7.56 4.18
CA GLY A 113 16.64 6.73 5.36
C GLY A 113 15.32 5.94 5.31
N ALA A 114 14.74 5.77 4.13
CA ALA A 114 13.51 5.00 3.93
C ALA A 114 13.82 3.61 3.35
N ALA A 115 13.10 2.59 3.83
CA ALA A 115 13.08 1.28 3.20
C ALA A 115 12.04 1.27 2.07
N ALA A 116 12.40 0.67 0.94
CA ALA A 116 11.50 0.48 -0.19
C ALA A 116 11.55 -0.98 -0.65
N HIS A 117 10.40 -1.49 -1.05
CA HIS A 117 10.22 -2.82 -1.64
C HIS A 117 9.65 -2.64 -3.05
N VAL A 118 10.20 -3.38 -4.01
CA VAL A 118 9.71 -3.38 -5.39
C VAL A 118 8.61 -4.41 -5.50
N LEU A 119 7.40 -3.97 -5.87
CA LEU A 119 6.27 -4.87 -6.05
C LEU A 119 6.45 -5.71 -7.31
N ASP A 120 6.25 -7.01 -7.18
CA ASP A 120 6.09 -7.88 -8.34
C ASP A 120 4.70 -7.75 -8.97
N GLY A 121 4.45 -8.50 -10.06
CA GLY A 121 3.18 -8.45 -10.76
C GLY A 121 1.99 -8.90 -9.91
N LYS A 122 2.16 -9.91 -9.05
CA LYS A 122 1.10 -10.43 -8.18
C LYS A 122 0.81 -9.46 -7.04
N GLU A 123 1.83 -8.92 -6.39
CA GLU A 123 1.71 -7.90 -5.35
C GLU A 123 1.02 -6.63 -5.88
N ARG A 124 1.34 -6.25 -7.14
CA ARG A 124 0.65 -5.12 -7.79
C ARG A 124 -0.83 -5.41 -8.04
N LEU A 125 -1.18 -6.62 -8.46
CA LEU A 125 -2.58 -7.02 -8.63
C LEU A 125 -3.32 -7.05 -7.30
N GLU A 126 -2.69 -7.54 -6.24
CA GLU A 126 -3.24 -7.52 -4.89
C GLU A 126 -3.48 -6.09 -4.40
N LEU A 127 -2.55 -5.18 -4.64
CA LEU A 127 -2.74 -3.76 -4.34
C LEU A 127 -3.97 -3.19 -5.06
N LEU A 128 -4.10 -3.45 -6.36
CA LEU A 128 -5.25 -2.99 -7.16
C LEU A 128 -6.56 -3.62 -6.69
N TYR A 129 -6.55 -4.93 -6.40
CA TYR A 129 -7.68 -5.63 -5.82
C TYR A 129 -8.14 -4.94 -4.53
N ASN A 130 -7.23 -4.69 -3.64
CA ASN A 130 -7.51 -4.08 -2.36
C ASN A 130 -8.04 -2.64 -2.46
N ILE A 131 -7.60 -1.86 -3.46
CA ILE A 131 -8.15 -0.53 -3.75
C ILE A 131 -9.59 -0.63 -4.27
N LEU A 132 -9.85 -1.62 -5.12
CA LEU A 132 -11.16 -1.82 -5.74
C LEU A 132 -12.15 -2.55 -4.84
N HIS A 133 -11.69 -3.18 -3.74
CA HIS A 133 -12.53 -3.90 -2.79
C HIS A 133 -12.43 -3.28 -1.38
N PRO A 134 -12.96 -2.06 -1.18
CA PRO A 134 -12.86 -1.35 0.11
C PRO A 134 -13.60 -2.05 1.26
N GLU A 135 -14.45 -3.02 0.94
CA GLU A 135 -15.12 -3.88 1.94
C GLU A 135 -14.20 -4.96 2.50
N GLY A 136 -13.01 -5.09 1.94
CA GLY A 136 -12.10 -6.19 2.20
C GLY A 136 -12.44 -7.40 1.33
N GLY A 137 -11.64 -8.43 1.46
CA GLY A 137 -11.74 -9.68 0.72
C GLY A 137 -10.38 -10.35 0.68
N GLN A 138 -10.37 -11.60 0.35
CA GLN A 138 -9.13 -12.34 0.15
C GLN A 138 -8.78 -12.34 -1.34
N PHE A 139 -7.64 -11.75 -1.70
CA PHE A 139 -7.13 -11.84 -3.05
C PHE A 139 -6.58 -13.24 -3.31
N ALA A 140 -7.14 -13.91 -4.29
CA ALA A 140 -6.68 -15.21 -4.75
C ALA A 140 -6.37 -15.14 -6.25
N PHE A 141 -5.11 -15.32 -6.60
CA PHE A 141 -4.64 -15.27 -7.99
C PHE A 141 -3.35 -16.06 -8.15
N GLU A 142 -3.30 -16.90 -9.20
CA GLU A 142 -2.08 -17.52 -9.68
C GLU A 142 -1.99 -17.38 -11.20
N TRP A 143 -0.78 -17.17 -11.73
CA TRP A 143 -0.56 -16.97 -13.15
C TRP A 143 -1.03 -18.14 -14.01
N ASP A 144 -0.90 -19.36 -13.47
CA ASP A 144 -1.29 -20.59 -14.16
C ASP A 144 -2.81 -20.73 -14.33
N TRP A 145 -3.59 -19.93 -13.65
CA TRP A 145 -5.06 -19.96 -13.78
C TRP A 145 -5.56 -19.27 -15.04
N LEU A 146 -4.78 -18.37 -15.65
CA LEU A 146 -5.22 -17.59 -16.80
C LEU A 146 -5.48 -18.48 -18.04
N ALA A 147 -4.54 -19.36 -18.36
CA ALA A 147 -4.65 -20.20 -19.56
C ALA A 147 -5.83 -21.19 -19.52
N PRO A 148 -6.04 -21.97 -18.43
CA PRO A 148 -7.16 -22.93 -18.37
C PRO A 148 -8.52 -22.28 -18.22
N THR A 149 -8.62 -21.10 -17.54
CA THR A 149 -9.92 -20.46 -17.29
C THR A 149 -10.36 -19.53 -18.42
N GLY A 150 -9.44 -19.08 -19.27
CA GLY A 150 -9.71 -18.06 -20.27
C GLY A 150 -9.99 -16.67 -19.68
N LEU A 151 -9.82 -16.49 -18.35
CA LEU A 151 -9.98 -15.22 -17.65
C LEU A 151 -8.75 -14.32 -17.90
N SER A 152 -8.97 -13.03 -17.83
CA SER A 152 -7.90 -12.02 -17.83
C SER A 152 -7.56 -11.60 -16.41
N VAL A 153 -6.39 -11.00 -16.20
CA VAL A 153 -6.03 -10.41 -14.89
C VAL A 153 -7.07 -9.43 -14.37
N LYS A 154 -7.81 -8.75 -15.25
CA LYS A 154 -8.88 -7.81 -14.87
C LYS A 154 -10.02 -8.50 -14.13
N ASP A 155 -10.35 -9.73 -14.51
CA ASP A 155 -11.45 -10.47 -13.91
C ASP A 155 -11.17 -10.83 -12.46
N PHE A 156 -9.89 -10.96 -12.07
CA PHE A 156 -9.49 -11.24 -10.68
C PHE A 156 -9.46 -10.01 -9.79
N ILE A 157 -9.31 -8.81 -10.35
CA ILE A 157 -9.26 -7.56 -9.59
C ILE A 157 -10.53 -6.74 -9.68
N SER A 158 -11.44 -7.05 -10.61
CA SER A 158 -12.67 -6.28 -10.80
C SER A 158 -13.67 -6.52 -9.68
N PRO A 159 -14.30 -5.46 -9.14
CA PRO A 159 -15.37 -5.62 -8.17
C PRO A 159 -16.60 -6.27 -8.80
N SER A 160 -17.35 -7.03 -8.01
CA SER A 160 -18.58 -7.71 -8.45
C SER A 160 -19.69 -6.76 -8.92
N SER A 161 -19.68 -5.53 -8.41
CA SER A 161 -20.61 -4.49 -8.83
C SER A 161 -19.97 -3.11 -8.71
N PHE A 162 -20.18 -2.32 -9.77
CA PHE A 162 -19.79 -0.93 -9.81
C PHE A 162 -20.94 -0.12 -10.38
N ARG A 163 -21.45 0.86 -9.65
CA ARG A 163 -22.57 1.70 -10.07
C ARG A 163 -22.21 3.17 -9.88
N PHE A 164 -22.35 3.94 -10.93
CA PHE A 164 -22.31 5.38 -10.84
C PHE A 164 -23.71 5.87 -10.43
N GLY A 165 -23.77 6.68 -9.38
CA GLY A 165 -24.97 7.39 -8.97
C GLY A 165 -25.09 8.74 -9.67
N GLU A 166 -25.81 9.66 -9.05
CA GLU A 166 -25.88 11.03 -9.53
C GLU A 166 -24.51 11.72 -9.39
N THR A 167 -24.28 12.77 -10.10
CA THR A 167 -23.09 13.56 -10.49
C THR A 167 -21.81 13.48 -9.62
N ARG A 168 -21.85 12.96 -8.40
CA ARG A 168 -20.69 12.93 -7.47
C ARG A 168 -20.61 11.67 -6.62
N THR A 169 -21.42 10.67 -6.89
CA THR A 169 -21.44 9.45 -6.08
C THR A 169 -21.23 8.23 -6.94
N PHE A 170 -20.48 7.29 -6.42
CA PHE A 170 -20.36 5.95 -6.99
C PHE A 170 -20.47 4.90 -5.88
N ARG A 171 -20.79 3.70 -6.25
CA ARG A 171 -20.91 2.57 -5.35
C ARG A 171 -20.08 1.39 -5.87
N ILE A 172 -19.26 0.84 -4.99
CA ILE A 172 -18.53 -0.40 -5.22
C ILE A 172 -19.01 -1.41 -4.18
N GLY A 173 -19.65 -2.49 -4.65
CA GLY A 173 -20.27 -3.45 -3.74
C GLY A 173 -21.33 -2.77 -2.85
N ARG A 174 -21.10 -2.75 -1.54
CA ARG A 174 -21.97 -2.11 -0.54
C ARG A 174 -21.49 -0.71 -0.11
N ARG A 175 -20.30 -0.27 -0.53
CA ARG A 175 -19.71 1.01 -0.14
C ARG A 175 -20.06 2.12 -1.13
N TYR A 176 -20.30 3.31 -0.59
CA TYR A 176 -20.48 4.56 -1.34
C TYR A 176 -19.20 5.39 -1.28
N GLY A 177 -18.83 6.03 -2.37
CA GLY A 177 -17.76 7.01 -2.48
C GLY A 177 -18.28 8.30 -3.13
#